data_34fac71f5a0f312c9320f2b1b9ff9957
#
_entry.id   34fac71f5a0f312c9320f2b1b9ff9957
#
_cell.length_a   1.000
_cell.length_b   1.000
_cell.length_c   1.000
_cell.angle_alpha   90.00
_cell.angle_beta   90.00
_cell.angle_gamma   90.00
#
_symmetry.space_group_name_H-M   'P 1'
#
loop_
_entity.id
_entity.type
_entity.pdbx_description
1 polymer ?
#
loop_
_entity_poly.entity_id
_entity_poly.type
_entity_poly.pdbx_seq_one_letter_code
_entity_poly.pdbx_strand_id
1 'polypeptide(L)'
;MAWILNILIYELIKVIVSTVPRKIGNSHHGYWGNRFILSAIIQGAVITILTLTIVGFQLTISNINIIQYLSLTFDGPSKWFFLGYIFYLILIVAIAVTAVFYIHLEIHMDKKITGLRSVLAGIHLLGMNIGGAGTTIVMIYAGLAGSGILDIILNGTTSGISSTLNSNVDIMVQFIVPISGFAGLLSIGVISGGLTYITTFFQKS
;
A
#
# COMPACT_ATOMS: atom_id res chain seq x y z
N MET A 1 22.72 -6.87 -8.44
CA MET A 1 21.29 -6.57 -8.42
C MET A 1 20.87 -5.68 -7.22
N ALA A 2 21.21 -6.04 -5.97
CA ALA A 2 20.92 -5.23 -4.76
C ALA A 2 21.51 -3.80 -4.81
N TRP A 3 22.67 -3.60 -5.43
CA TRP A 3 23.33 -2.29 -5.55
C TRP A 3 22.56 -1.33 -6.47
N ILE A 4 22.02 -1.82 -7.60
CA ILE A 4 21.21 -1.03 -8.53
C ILE A 4 19.89 -0.62 -7.86
N LEU A 5 19.27 -1.52 -7.09
CA LEU A 5 18.05 -1.24 -6.34
C LEU A 5 18.27 -0.15 -5.28
N ASN A 6 19.40 -0.20 -4.55
CA ASN A 6 19.76 0.82 -3.57
C ASN A 6 19.98 2.20 -4.20
N ILE A 7 20.63 2.27 -5.38
CA ILE A 7 20.82 3.53 -6.11
C ILE A 7 19.47 4.08 -6.56
N LEU A 8 18.59 3.22 -7.12
CA LEU A 8 17.26 3.62 -7.59
C LEU A 8 16.39 4.14 -6.44
N ILE A 9 16.41 3.46 -5.29
CA ILE A 9 15.73 3.90 -4.07
C ILE A 9 16.31 5.23 -3.57
N TYR A 10 17.62 5.38 -3.55
CA TYR A 10 18.28 6.62 -3.10
C TYR A 10 17.94 7.80 -4.00
N GLU A 11 18.00 7.63 -5.34
CA GLU A 11 17.62 8.68 -6.30
C GLU A 11 16.13 9.00 -6.23
N LEU A 12 15.26 7.99 -6.06
CA LEU A 12 13.83 8.19 -5.86
C LEU A 12 13.56 9.00 -4.57
N ILE A 13 14.19 8.64 -3.46
CA ILE A 13 14.08 9.38 -2.19
C ILE A 13 14.59 10.80 -2.36
N LYS A 14 15.70 11.01 -3.06
CA LYS A 14 16.29 12.33 -3.31
C LYS A 14 15.36 13.21 -4.16
N VAL A 15 14.75 12.65 -5.22
CA VAL A 15 13.74 13.33 -6.04
C VAL A 15 12.51 13.67 -5.17
N ILE A 16 11.99 12.72 -4.39
CA ILE A 16 10.86 12.94 -3.49
C ILE A 16 11.17 14.02 -2.46
N VAL A 17 12.37 13.99 -1.83
CA VAL A 17 12.78 14.99 -0.85
C VAL A 17 13.04 16.36 -1.49
N SER A 18 13.52 16.42 -2.73
CA SER A 18 13.74 17.68 -3.45
C SER A 18 12.44 18.31 -3.96
N THR A 19 11.40 17.51 -4.22
CA THR A 19 10.06 18.00 -4.60
C THR A 19 9.19 18.38 -3.41
N VAL A 20 9.60 18.05 -2.17
CA VAL A 20 8.97 18.61 -0.97
C VAL A 20 9.27 20.12 -0.93
N PRO A 21 8.27 21.00 -1.08
CA PRO A 21 8.51 22.44 -1.10
C PRO A 21 9.20 22.85 0.21
N ARG A 22 10.47 23.24 0.10
CA ARG A 22 11.14 23.97 1.19
C ARG A 22 10.28 25.21 1.43
N LYS A 23 9.82 25.33 2.67
CA LYS A 23 9.23 26.52 3.30
C LYS A 23 9.22 27.78 2.40
N ILE A 24 8.24 27.88 1.52
CA ILE A 24 7.86 29.16 0.93
C ILE A 24 6.89 29.76 1.94
N GLY A 25 7.27 30.91 2.47
CA GLY A 25 6.68 31.69 3.55
C GLY A 25 5.23 31.38 3.94
N ASN A 26 5.00 31.29 5.24
CA ASN A 26 3.75 31.45 6.01
C ASN A 26 2.36 31.06 5.43
N SER A 27 2.28 30.28 4.37
CA SER A 27 1.01 29.76 3.88
C SER A 27 0.81 28.32 4.37
N HIS A 28 -0.03 28.12 5.36
CA HIS A 28 -0.54 26.81 5.80
C HIS A 28 -1.38 26.10 4.71
N HIS A 29 -1.35 26.59 3.47
CA HIS A 29 -2.17 26.12 2.38
C HIS A 29 -1.66 24.78 1.84
N GLY A 30 -2.48 23.75 1.92
CA GLY A 30 -2.22 22.44 1.34
C GLY A 30 -1.33 21.52 2.15
N TYR A 31 -1.16 21.74 3.45
CA TYR A 31 -0.25 20.93 4.29
C TYR A 31 -0.63 19.44 4.33
N TRP A 32 -1.89 19.13 4.61
CA TRP A 32 -2.37 17.76 4.66
C TRP A 32 -2.54 17.16 3.28
N GLY A 33 -3.07 17.93 2.32
CA GLY A 33 -3.19 17.50 0.94
C GLY A 33 -1.86 17.04 0.35
N ASN A 34 -0.80 17.82 0.54
CA ASN A 34 0.55 17.48 0.05
C ASN A 34 1.12 16.21 0.71
N ARG A 35 0.82 15.96 1.99
CA ARG A 35 1.25 14.72 2.67
C ARG A 35 0.57 13.49 2.08
N PHE A 36 -0.71 13.57 1.77
CA PHE A 36 -1.43 12.48 1.10
C PHE A 36 -0.94 12.27 -0.33
N ILE A 37 -0.63 13.34 -1.10
CA ILE A 37 -0.01 13.21 -2.43
C ILE A 37 1.32 12.47 -2.34
N LEU A 38 2.22 12.91 -1.47
CA LEU A 38 3.51 12.26 -1.27
C LEU A 38 3.34 10.78 -0.89
N SER A 39 2.40 10.51 -0.01
CA SER A 39 2.07 9.15 0.41
C SER A 39 1.58 8.29 -0.76
N ALA A 40 0.70 8.79 -1.63
CA ALA A 40 0.24 8.08 -2.82
C ALA A 40 1.41 7.77 -3.78
N ILE A 41 2.34 8.71 -3.96
CA ILE A 41 3.54 8.51 -4.79
C ILE A 41 4.43 7.41 -4.22
N ILE A 42 4.66 7.42 -2.89
CA ILE A 42 5.46 6.39 -2.22
C ILE A 42 4.82 5.02 -2.36
N GLN A 43 3.51 4.91 -2.12
CA GLN A 43 2.79 3.64 -2.27
C GLN A 43 2.78 3.17 -3.73
N GLY A 44 2.67 4.08 -4.70
CA GLY A 44 2.81 3.79 -6.13
C GLY A 44 4.19 3.23 -6.48
N ALA A 45 5.25 3.80 -5.91
CA ALA A 45 6.62 3.29 -6.09
C ALA A 45 6.78 1.88 -5.51
N VAL A 46 6.24 1.61 -4.32
CA VAL A 46 6.30 0.29 -3.67
C VAL A 46 5.66 -0.79 -4.55
N ILE A 47 4.44 -0.57 -5.06
CA ILE A 47 3.78 -1.58 -5.90
C ILE A 47 4.48 -1.75 -7.26
N THR A 48 5.05 -0.68 -7.80
CA THR A 48 5.83 -0.74 -9.05
C THR A 48 7.07 -1.60 -8.86
N ILE A 49 7.82 -1.42 -7.77
CA ILE A 49 8.98 -2.25 -7.44
C ILE A 49 8.57 -3.71 -7.28
N LEU A 50 7.47 -3.99 -6.57
CA LEU A 50 6.94 -5.34 -6.41
C LEU A 50 6.60 -5.97 -7.77
N THR A 51 5.90 -5.24 -8.64
CA THR A 51 5.55 -5.70 -9.99
C THR A 51 6.78 -6.01 -10.81
N LEU A 52 7.77 -5.10 -10.84
CA LEU A 52 9.03 -5.32 -11.57
C LEU A 52 9.81 -6.50 -11.02
N THR A 53 9.75 -6.75 -9.71
CA THR A 53 10.38 -7.91 -9.08
C THR A 53 9.72 -9.20 -9.56
N ILE A 54 8.39 -9.28 -9.60
CA ILE A 54 7.65 -10.46 -10.08
C ILE A 54 7.94 -10.71 -11.57
N VAL A 55 7.92 -9.66 -12.39
CA VAL A 55 8.25 -9.76 -13.82
C VAL A 55 9.71 -10.21 -14.00
N GLY A 56 10.64 -9.67 -13.22
CA GLY A 56 12.05 -10.09 -13.25
C GLY A 56 12.23 -11.56 -12.92
N PHE A 57 11.54 -12.08 -11.90
CA PHE A 57 11.54 -13.51 -11.60
C PHE A 57 10.95 -14.34 -12.73
N GLN A 58 9.85 -13.88 -13.35
CA GLN A 58 9.28 -14.57 -14.51
C GLN A 58 10.27 -14.72 -15.67
N LEU A 59 11.10 -13.71 -15.91
CA LEU A 59 12.09 -13.74 -16.98
C LEU A 59 13.30 -14.65 -16.67
N THR A 60 13.59 -14.88 -15.37
CA THR A 60 14.72 -15.70 -14.93
C THR A 60 14.33 -17.17 -14.75
N ILE A 61 13.08 -17.46 -14.38
CA ILE A 61 12.55 -18.80 -14.14
C ILE A 61 11.64 -19.18 -15.32
N SER A 62 12.25 -19.64 -16.42
CA SER A 62 11.55 -19.89 -17.69
C SER A 62 10.59 -21.10 -17.69
N ASN A 63 10.67 -22.00 -16.69
CA ASN A 63 9.94 -23.26 -16.70
C ASN A 63 8.53 -23.18 -16.12
N ILE A 64 8.16 -22.07 -15.47
CA ILE A 64 6.85 -21.87 -14.84
C ILE A 64 6.34 -20.48 -15.19
N ASN A 65 5.11 -20.41 -15.69
CA ASN A 65 4.46 -19.10 -15.92
C ASN A 65 3.85 -18.59 -14.61
N ILE A 66 4.70 -17.94 -13.77
CA ILE A 66 4.34 -17.40 -12.46
C ILE A 66 3.19 -16.38 -12.58
N ILE A 67 3.27 -15.51 -13.58
CA ILE A 67 2.26 -14.45 -13.79
C ILE A 67 0.91 -15.09 -14.11
N GLN A 68 0.90 -16.06 -15.02
CA GLN A 68 -0.33 -16.78 -15.38
C GLN A 68 -0.90 -17.54 -14.19
N TYR A 69 -0.07 -18.23 -13.42
CA TYR A 69 -0.49 -18.97 -12.23
C TYR A 69 -1.11 -18.04 -11.18
N LEU A 70 -0.49 -16.89 -10.90
CA LEU A 70 -0.98 -15.94 -9.89
C LEU A 70 -2.24 -15.18 -10.35
N SER A 71 -2.44 -14.98 -11.65
CA SER A 71 -3.54 -14.18 -12.18
C SER A 71 -4.77 -14.98 -12.57
N LEU A 72 -4.61 -16.24 -12.99
CA LEU A 72 -5.72 -17.06 -13.49
C LEU A 72 -6.25 -18.08 -12.48
N THR A 73 -5.51 -18.37 -11.41
CA THR A 73 -5.94 -19.35 -10.42
C THR A 73 -6.73 -18.65 -9.32
N PHE A 74 -8.05 -18.57 -9.48
CA PHE A 74 -8.96 -18.02 -8.44
C PHE A 74 -9.25 -19.01 -7.32
N ASP A 75 -8.82 -20.25 -7.44
CA ASP A 75 -8.98 -21.28 -6.43
C ASP A 75 -7.72 -21.39 -5.54
N GLY A 76 -7.96 -21.60 -4.25
CA GLY A 76 -6.86 -21.81 -3.31
C GLY A 76 -6.12 -20.52 -2.89
N PRO A 77 -4.86 -20.64 -2.41
CA PRO A 77 -4.09 -19.55 -1.82
C PRO A 77 -3.73 -18.41 -2.78
N SER A 78 -3.56 -18.68 -4.07
CA SER A 78 -3.19 -17.66 -5.08
C SER A 78 -4.19 -16.52 -5.19
N LYS A 79 -5.47 -16.75 -4.85
CA LYS A 79 -6.49 -15.69 -4.79
C LYS A 79 -6.13 -14.55 -3.83
N TRP A 80 -5.41 -14.85 -2.75
CA TRP A 80 -4.99 -13.84 -1.78
C TRP A 80 -3.94 -12.89 -2.35
N PHE A 81 -3.03 -13.43 -3.19
CA PHE A 81 -2.09 -12.59 -3.93
C PHE A 81 -2.85 -11.62 -4.85
N PHE A 82 -3.75 -12.16 -5.67
CA PHE A 82 -4.52 -11.36 -6.63
C PHE A 82 -5.36 -10.28 -5.94
N LEU A 83 -6.11 -10.66 -4.88
CA LEU A 83 -6.92 -9.70 -4.12
C LEU A 83 -6.05 -8.65 -3.43
N GLY A 84 -4.95 -9.06 -2.79
CA GLY A 84 -4.02 -8.13 -2.14
C GLY A 84 -3.42 -7.14 -3.13
N TYR A 85 -3.04 -7.60 -4.33
CA TYR A 85 -2.50 -6.75 -5.38
C TYR A 85 -3.51 -5.72 -5.89
N ILE A 86 -4.74 -6.15 -6.21
CA ILE A 86 -5.81 -5.24 -6.64
C ILE A 86 -6.17 -4.25 -5.54
N PHE A 87 -6.33 -4.71 -4.30
CA PHE A 87 -6.65 -3.82 -3.18
C PHE A 87 -5.53 -2.82 -2.92
N TYR A 88 -4.27 -3.18 -3.17
CA TYR A 88 -3.17 -2.23 -3.09
C TYR A 88 -3.28 -1.12 -4.14
N LEU A 89 -3.62 -1.45 -5.38
CA LEU A 89 -3.86 -0.45 -6.43
C LEU A 89 -5.03 0.47 -6.07
N ILE A 90 -6.13 -0.10 -5.55
CA ILE A 90 -7.27 0.68 -5.07
C ILE A 90 -6.88 1.60 -3.90
N LEU A 91 -6.03 1.13 -2.99
CA LEU A 91 -5.52 1.93 -1.87
C LEU A 91 -4.77 3.17 -2.35
N ILE A 92 -3.92 3.05 -3.37
CA ILE A 92 -3.18 4.20 -3.93
C ILE A 92 -4.17 5.24 -4.47
N VAL A 93 -5.18 4.80 -5.21
CA VAL A 93 -6.23 5.68 -5.73
C VAL A 93 -7.00 6.34 -4.57
N ALA A 94 -7.35 5.58 -3.54
CA ALA A 94 -8.04 6.09 -2.36
C ALA A 94 -7.21 7.16 -1.62
N ILE A 95 -5.89 6.96 -1.46
CA ILE A 95 -4.99 7.94 -0.87
C ILE A 95 -4.91 9.21 -1.74
N ALA A 96 -4.81 9.06 -3.07
CA ALA A 96 -4.76 10.18 -3.99
C ALA A 96 -6.08 10.99 -3.99
N VAL A 97 -7.23 10.33 -3.97
CA VAL A 97 -8.55 10.98 -3.85
C VAL A 97 -8.67 11.70 -2.50
N THR A 98 -8.19 11.10 -1.43
CA THR A 98 -8.15 11.73 -0.11
C THR A 98 -7.32 13.01 -0.12
N ALA A 99 -6.20 13.03 -0.83
CA ALA A 99 -5.39 14.24 -1.02
C ALA A 99 -6.22 15.38 -1.65
N VAL A 100 -7.03 15.07 -2.67
CA VAL A 100 -7.91 16.06 -3.31
C VAL A 100 -8.94 16.63 -2.31
N PHE A 101 -9.50 15.79 -1.45
CA PHE A 101 -10.43 16.25 -0.41
C PHE A 101 -9.77 17.21 0.59
N TYR A 102 -8.54 16.91 1.03
CA TYR A 102 -7.80 17.81 1.92
C TYR A 102 -7.40 19.12 1.21
N ILE A 103 -6.98 19.05 -0.06
CA ILE A 103 -6.68 20.23 -0.88
C ILE A 103 -7.94 21.10 -1.01
N HIS A 104 -9.09 20.49 -1.23
CA HIS A 104 -10.36 21.22 -1.32
C HIS A 104 -10.65 22.00 -0.03
N LEU A 105 -10.49 21.39 1.14
CA LEU A 105 -10.67 22.07 2.42
C LEU A 105 -9.66 23.18 2.65
N GLU A 106 -8.36 22.90 2.42
CA GLU A 106 -7.27 23.80 2.78
C GLU A 106 -7.10 24.95 1.79
N ILE A 107 -7.27 24.70 0.48
CA ILE A 107 -7.02 25.70 -0.57
C ILE A 107 -8.31 26.34 -1.06
N HIS A 108 -9.33 25.54 -1.42
CA HIS A 108 -10.56 26.10 -2.01
C HIS A 108 -11.49 26.72 -0.97
N MET A 109 -11.56 26.13 0.22
CA MET A 109 -12.42 26.63 1.30
C MET A 109 -11.65 27.48 2.32
N ASP A 110 -10.34 27.65 2.16
CA ASP A 110 -9.44 28.37 3.09
C ASP A 110 -9.62 27.98 4.56
N LYS A 111 -9.86 26.66 4.81
CA LYS A 111 -10.06 26.12 6.15
C LYS A 111 -8.73 25.67 6.74
N LYS A 112 -8.52 25.98 8.03
CA LYS A 112 -7.32 25.54 8.77
C LYS A 112 -7.60 24.26 9.53
N ILE A 113 -6.83 23.22 9.26
CA ILE A 113 -6.89 21.94 9.98
C ILE A 113 -5.91 22.01 11.15
N THR A 114 -6.40 22.39 12.33
CA THR A 114 -5.59 22.61 13.54
C THR A 114 -6.17 21.86 14.75
N GLY A 115 -5.36 21.71 15.81
CA GLY A 115 -5.78 21.07 17.05
C GLY A 115 -6.18 19.61 16.85
N LEU A 116 -7.32 19.21 17.38
CA LEU A 116 -7.83 17.84 17.33
C LEU A 116 -8.01 17.34 15.89
N ARG A 117 -8.43 18.22 14.95
CA ARG A 117 -8.58 17.85 13.53
C ARG A 117 -7.25 17.48 12.89
N SER A 118 -6.16 18.14 13.27
CA SER A 118 -4.81 17.81 12.81
C SER A 118 -4.37 16.42 13.33
N VAL A 119 -4.74 16.07 14.56
CA VAL A 119 -4.48 14.73 15.11
C VAL A 119 -5.27 13.68 14.35
N LEU A 120 -6.56 13.92 14.10
CA LEU A 120 -7.42 13.00 13.33
C LEU A 120 -6.92 12.83 11.90
N ALA A 121 -6.45 13.90 11.24
CA ALA A 121 -5.83 13.85 9.92
C ALA A 121 -4.53 13.00 9.93
N GLY A 122 -3.75 13.09 11.00
CA GLY A 122 -2.57 12.25 11.23
C GLY A 122 -2.92 10.76 11.38
N ILE A 123 -3.95 10.46 12.19
CA ILE A 123 -4.46 9.09 12.35
C ILE A 123 -4.98 8.55 11.02
N HIS A 124 -5.68 9.37 10.23
CA HIS A 124 -6.12 9.00 8.89
C HIS A 124 -4.94 8.66 7.97
N LEU A 125 -3.93 9.52 7.92
CA LEU A 125 -2.73 9.30 7.10
C LEU A 125 -2.02 7.98 7.50
N LEU A 126 -1.81 7.76 8.80
CA LEU A 126 -1.16 6.55 9.30
C LEU A 126 -2.02 5.32 9.06
N GLY A 127 -3.33 5.40 9.34
CA GLY A 127 -4.26 4.29 9.15
C GLY A 127 -4.34 3.83 7.69
N MET A 128 -4.40 4.76 6.74
CA MET A 128 -4.37 4.41 5.31
C MET A 128 -3.03 3.82 4.88
N ASN A 129 -1.92 4.39 5.31
CA ASN A 129 -0.60 3.93 4.88
C ASN A 129 -0.15 2.65 5.57
N ILE A 130 -0.24 2.56 6.89
CA ILE A 130 0.20 1.38 7.63
C ILE A 130 -0.89 0.30 7.61
N GLY A 131 -2.14 0.68 7.90
CA GLY A 131 -3.27 -0.25 7.94
C GLY A 131 -3.59 -0.79 6.55
N GLY A 132 -3.76 0.09 5.56
CA GLY A 132 -4.10 -0.30 4.18
C GLY A 132 -2.97 -1.06 3.50
N ALA A 133 -1.76 -0.50 3.49
CA ALA A 133 -0.61 -1.17 2.88
C ALA A 133 -0.25 -2.46 3.63
N GLY A 134 -0.30 -2.47 4.97
CA GLY A 134 -0.05 -3.65 5.79
C GLY A 134 -1.02 -4.80 5.45
N THR A 135 -2.34 -4.51 5.39
CA THR A 135 -3.35 -5.50 5.01
C THR A 135 -3.04 -6.12 3.66
N THR A 136 -2.81 -5.28 2.65
CA THR A 136 -2.64 -5.73 1.27
C THR A 136 -1.30 -6.45 1.04
N ILE A 137 -0.21 -5.97 1.63
CA ILE A 137 1.11 -6.63 1.56
C ILE A 137 1.07 -7.99 2.24
N VAL A 138 0.43 -8.10 3.42
CA VAL A 138 0.30 -9.39 4.10
C VAL A 138 -0.54 -10.35 3.28
N MET A 139 -1.61 -9.89 2.60
CA MET A 139 -2.40 -10.72 1.67
C MET A 139 -1.55 -11.19 0.48
N ILE A 140 -0.76 -10.30 -0.14
CA ILE A 140 0.15 -10.64 -1.24
C ILE A 140 1.16 -11.71 -0.78
N TYR A 141 1.79 -11.50 0.38
CA TYR A 141 2.75 -12.43 0.94
C TYR A 141 2.11 -13.78 1.27
N ALA A 142 0.93 -13.78 1.90
CA ALA A 142 0.18 -14.99 2.20
C ALA A 142 -0.15 -15.78 0.92
N GLY A 143 -0.54 -15.09 -0.15
CA GLY A 143 -0.80 -15.71 -1.45
C GLY A 143 0.44 -16.33 -2.07
N LEU A 144 1.60 -15.66 -2.02
CA LEU A 144 2.88 -16.20 -2.51
C LEU A 144 3.36 -17.40 -1.68
N ALA A 145 3.27 -17.31 -0.35
CA ALA A 145 3.66 -18.39 0.54
C ALA A 145 2.73 -19.62 0.39
N GLY A 146 1.43 -19.38 0.42
CA GLY A 146 0.45 -20.46 0.32
C GLY A 146 0.38 -21.13 -1.05
N SER A 147 0.77 -20.44 -2.13
CA SER A 147 0.86 -21.02 -3.48
C SER A 147 2.14 -21.81 -3.73
N GLY A 148 3.11 -21.81 -2.81
CA GLY A 148 4.42 -22.44 -2.99
C GLY A 148 5.37 -21.67 -3.93
N ILE A 149 4.95 -20.55 -4.50
CA ILE A 149 5.82 -19.73 -5.38
C ILE A 149 7.00 -19.15 -4.60
N LEU A 150 6.80 -18.81 -3.35
CA LEU A 150 7.88 -18.31 -2.51
C LEU A 150 9.01 -19.33 -2.35
N ASP A 151 8.68 -20.62 -2.18
CA ASP A 151 9.66 -21.71 -2.09
C ASP A 151 10.43 -21.90 -3.40
N ILE A 152 9.76 -21.75 -4.54
CA ILE A 152 10.40 -21.81 -5.85
C ILE A 152 11.40 -20.66 -6.01
N ILE A 153 11.01 -19.44 -5.62
CA ILE A 153 11.85 -18.25 -5.70
C ILE A 153 13.08 -18.36 -4.80
N LEU A 154 12.92 -18.87 -3.57
CA LEU A 154 13.99 -18.93 -2.58
C LEU A 154 14.90 -20.15 -2.74
N ASN A 155 14.35 -21.32 -3.06
CA ASN A 155 15.04 -22.60 -3.02
C ASN A 155 15.26 -23.23 -4.40
N GLY A 156 14.68 -22.69 -5.46
CA GLY A 156 14.80 -23.21 -6.83
C GLY A 156 14.14 -24.59 -7.04
N THR A 157 13.35 -25.07 -6.08
CA THR A 157 12.74 -26.41 -6.13
C THR A 157 11.33 -26.37 -6.68
N THR A 158 11.10 -27.08 -7.79
CA THR A 158 9.78 -27.25 -8.41
C THR A 158 8.94 -28.37 -7.81
N SER A 159 9.52 -29.15 -6.90
CA SER A 159 8.89 -30.36 -6.32
C SER A 159 7.73 -30.08 -5.33
N GLY A 160 7.49 -28.82 -4.98
CA GLY A 160 6.49 -28.44 -3.97
C GLY A 160 5.06 -28.22 -4.47
N ILE A 161 4.83 -28.08 -5.78
CA ILE A 161 3.52 -27.60 -6.30
C ILE A 161 2.41 -28.64 -6.12
N SER A 162 2.72 -29.93 -6.19
CA SER A 162 1.69 -30.98 -6.14
C SER A 162 1.45 -31.57 -4.73
N SER A 163 2.39 -31.45 -3.80
CA SER A 163 2.27 -31.99 -2.44
C SER A 163 1.78 -30.98 -1.40
N THR A 164 1.79 -29.71 -1.73
CA THR A 164 1.56 -28.59 -0.80
C THR A 164 0.08 -28.15 -0.70
N LEU A 165 -0.81 -28.62 -1.53
CA LEU A 165 -2.21 -28.13 -1.56
C LEU A 165 -2.96 -28.34 -0.23
N ASN A 166 -2.66 -29.40 0.52
CA ASN A 166 -3.33 -29.65 1.81
C ASN A 166 -2.64 -28.98 3.02
N SER A 167 -1.31 -28.76 2.97
CA SER A 167 -0.58 -28.09 4.05
C SER A 167 -0.71 -26.55 3.99
N ASN A 168 -1.15 -26.01 2.85
CA ASN A 168 -1.20 -24.59 2.62
C ASN A 168 -2.40 -23.90 3.25
N VAL A 169 -3.46 -24.63 3.59
CA VAL A 169 -4.62 -24.07 4.32
C VAL A 169 -4.21 -23.66 5.73
N ASP A 170 -3.39 -24.45 6.41
CA ASP A 170 -2.89 -24.15 7.76
C ASP A 170 -1.96 -22.92 7.77
N ILE A 171 -1.17 -22.75 6.71
CA ILE A 171 -0.33 -21.56 6.54
C ILE A 171 -1.20 -20.31 6.42
N MET A 172 -2.27 -20.36 5.63
CA MET A 172 -3.17 -19.22 5.41
C MET A 172 -3.85 -18.76 6.70
N VAL A 173 -4.20 -19.68 7.60
CA VAL A 173 -4.84 -19.36 8.90
C VAL A 173 -3.96 -18.43 9.74
N GLN A 174 -2.63 -18.56 9.68
CA GLN A 174 -1.69 -17.74 10.43
C GLN A 174 -1.73 -16.25 10.01
N PHE A 175 -2.15 -15.95 8.79
CA PHE A 175 -2.22 -14.58 8.26
C PHE A 175 -3.53 -13.86 8.58
N ILE A 176 -4.57 -14.56 9.06
CA ILE A 176 -5.87 -13.96 9.38
C ILE A 176 -5.71 -12.89 10.47
N VAL A 177 -4.96 -13.18 11.52
CA VAL A 177 -4.77 -12.25 12.65
C VAL A 177 -4.08 -10.95 12.21
N PRO A 178 -2.89 -10.98 11.55
CA PRO A 178 -2.25 -9.76 11.09
C PRO A 178 -3.09 -8.99 10.05
N ILE A 179 -3.76 -9.66 9.12
CA ILE A 179 -4.65 -9.03 8.14
C ILE A 179 -5.78 -8.28 8.87
N SER A 180 -6.43 -8.93 9.84
CA SER A 180 -7.52 -8.33 10.61
C SER A 180 -7.04 -7.14 11.44
N GLY A 181 -5.85 -7.23 12.04
CA GLY A 181 -5.25 -6.14 12.80
C GLY A 181 -4.98 -4.90 11.94
N PHE A 182 -4.36 -5.08 10.77
CA PHE A 182 -4.12 -3.98 9.84
C PHE A 182 -5.42 -3.42 9.24
N ALA A 183 -6.41 -4.27 8.93
CA ALA A 183 -7.72 -3.83 8.46
C ALA A 183 -8.46 -3.01 9.53
N GLY A 184 -8.34 -3.39 10.80
CA GLY A 184 -8.85 -2.59 11.94
C GLY A 184 -8.20 -1.21 12.00
N LEU A 185 -6.87 -1.15 11.85
CA LEU A 185 -6.12 0.12 11.81
C LEU A 185 -6.55 1.00 10.62
N LEU A 186 -6.74 0.40 9.43
CA LEU A 186 -7.28 1.10 8.27
C LEU A 186 -8.67 1.67 8.55
N SER A 187 -9.56 0.90 9.17
CA SER A 187 -10.92 1.33 9.51
C SER A 187 -10.93 2.53 10.45
N ILE A 188 -10.09 2.51 11.49
CA ILE A 188 -9.89 3.65 12.40
C ILE A 188 -9.39 4.88 11.62
N GLY A 189 -8.44 4.68 10.72
CA GLY A 189 -7.93 5.73 9.84
C GLY A 189 -9.03 6.37 9.01
N VAL A 190 -9.83 5.57 8.30
CA VAL A 190 -10.92 6.07 7.43
C VAL A 190 -11.97 6.84 8.23
N ILE A 191 -12.40 6.32 9.39
CA ILE A 191 -13.35 7.02 10.27
C ILE A 191 -12.77 8.36 10.73
N SER A 192 -11.50 8.39 11.16
CA SER A 192 -10.81 9.62 11.56
C SER A 192 -10.76 10.65 10.43
N GLY A 193 -10.54 10.19 9.20
CA GLY A 193 -10.56 11.04 8.00
C GLY A 193 -11.93 11.65 7.72
N GLY A 194 -12.98 10.84 7.79
CA GLY A 194 -14.35 11.30 7.65
C GLY A 194 -14.72 12.36 8.71
N LEU A 195 -14.37 12.11 9.98
CA LEU A 195 -14.58 13.08 11.06
C LEU A 195 -13.79 14.38 10.83
N THR A 196 -12.53 14.28 10.38
CA THR A 196 -11.73 15.47 10.05
C THR A 196 -12.39 16.28 8.96
N TYR A 197 -12.83 15.63 7.88
CA TYR A 197 -13.48 16.32 6.76
C TYR A 197 -14.75 17.01 7.21
N ILE A 198 -15.68 16.30 7.84
CA ILE A 198 -16.98 16.83 8.28
C ILE A 198 -16.80 18.00 9.26
N THR A 199 -15.98 17.84 10.29
CA THR A 199 -15.76 18.87 11.31
C THR A 199 -15.06 20.12 10.77
N THR A 200 -14.21 19.96 9.74
CA THR A 200 -13.55 21.08 9.08
C THR A 200 -14.47 21.78 8.09
N PHE A 201 -15.27 21.01 7.34
CA PHE A 201 -16.22 21.55 6.37
C PHE A 201 -17.24 22.48 7.03
N PHE A 202 -17.82 22.07 8.16
CA PHE A 202 -18.82 22.87 8.90
C PHE A 202 -18.20 23.93 9.85
N GLN A 203 -16.90 24.12 9.82
CA GLN A 203 -16.26 25.16 10.62
C GLN A 203 -16.74 26.54 10.12
N LYS A 204 -17.32 27.34 11.01
CA LYS A 204 -17.58 28.75 10.74
C LYS A 204 -16.26 29.48 10.50
N SER A 205 -16.20 30.26 9.45
CA SER A 205 -15.07 31.15 9.14
C SER A 205 -14.97 32.23 10.18
#